data_42ec6574294c25edf91dbe7c0c62d3fb
#
_entry.id   42ec6574294c25edf91dbe7c0c62d3fb
#
_cell.length_a   1.000
_cell.length_b   1.000
_cell.length_c   1.000
_cell.angle_alpha   90.00
_cell.angle_beta   90.00
_cell.angle_gamma   90.00
#
_symmetry.space_group_name_H-M   'P 1'
#
loop_
_entity.id
_entity.type
_entity.pdbx_description
1 polymer ?
#
loop_
_entity_poly.entity_id
_entity_poly.type
_entity_poly.pdbx_seq_one_letter_code
_entity_poly.pdbx_strand_id
1 'polypeptide(L)'
;MWFNHAKCDIYMGTGAGKKLLHEIGNAQKSVKISSPYLSPKMVEELIHSHKKGVEVSLITSDTLYGGNGRQERSLKPLILQHQHLDEKANVQRNRWKTLGRVLTLASISVFILLPRLFYTTKNLAYLYLLPIPIVLYWASRWVTRIVRKKRIYSYSYTSLFPFKVYIAPDANRINDMFIHGKIYIIDGHTAYLGSLNFTESGTKYNYETRVRITDIDAVQKMDTEFEDIYNHETLAFIGIEEWGSYLYVE
;
A
#
# COMPACT_ATOMS: atom_id res chain seq x y z
N MET A 1 13.68 3.69 -29.66
CA MET A 1 13.95 5.15 -29.86
C MET A 1 15.44 5.40 -30.03
N TRP A 2 15.85 6.28 -30.98
CA TRP A 2 17.26 6.63 -31.25
C TRP A 2 17.46 8.13 -31.15
N PHE A 3 18.57 8.55 -30.50
CA PHE A 3 19.01 9.93 -30.44
C PHE A 3 20.43 10.03 -31.02
N ASN A 4 20.63 10.93 -31.95
CA ASN A 4 21.95 11.23 -32.49
C ASN A 4 22.37 12.62 -32.01
N HIS A 5 23.64 12.75 -31.62
CA HIS A 5 24.29 14.03 -31.30
C HIS A 5 23.67 14.82 -30.13
N ALA A 6 22.99 14.15 -29.17
CA ALA A 6 22.47 14.85 -27.99
C ALA A 6 23.61 15.36 -27.10
N LYS A 7 23.54 16.62 -26.68
CA LYS A 7 24.47 17.19 -25.70
C LYS A 7 24.27 16.55 -24.34
N CYS A 8 25.32 15.93 -23.79
CA CYS A 8 25.24 15.23 -22.53
C CYS A 8 26.54 15.33 -21.71
N ASP A 9 26.40 15.19 -20.40
CA ASP A 9 27.48 14.99 -19.43
C ASP A 9 27.52 13.51 -19.04
N ILE A 10 28.69 12.90 -19.09
CA ILE A 10 28.91 11.51 -18.68
C ILE A 10 29.65 11.47 -17.36
N TYR A 11 29.19 10.66 -16.43
CA TYR A 11 29.84 10.39 -15.16
C TYR A 11 29.96 8.88 -14.94
N MET A 12 31.12 8.44 -14.48
CA MET A 12 31.37 7.07 -14.04
C MET A 12 32.10 7.12 -12.69
N GLY A 13 31.57 6.41 -11.70
CA GLY A 13 32.18 6.38 -10.38
C GLY A 13 31.20 6.21 -9.22
N THR A 14 31.72 6.30 -8.00
CA THR A 14 30.91 6.29 -6.80
C THR A 14 30.25 7.66 -6.55
N GLY A 15 29.05 7.66 -5.96
CA GLY A 15 28.31 8.90 -5.69
C GLY A 15 27.70 9.52 -6.97
N ALA A 16 27.48 8.72 -8.00
CA ALA A 16 26.84 9.15 -9.25
C ALA A 16 25.47 9.83 -9.04
N GLY A 17 24.77 9.51 -7.94
CA GLY A 17 23.47 10.07 -7.60
C GLY A 17 23.49 11.48 -7.00
N LYS A 18 24.64 12.02 -6.56
CA LYS A 18 24.69 13.30 -5.83
C LYS A 18 24.02 14.46 -6.60
N LYS A 19 24.39 14.64 -7.87
CA LYS A 19 23.82 15.71 -8.71
C LYS A 19 22.34 15.45 -9.00
N LEU A 20 21.96 14.18 -9.27
CA LEU A 20 20.58 13.79 -9.49
C LEU A 20 19.70 14.12 -8.27
N LEU A 21 20.12 13.73 -7.07
CA LEU A 21 19.38 14.02 -5.84
C LEU A 21 19.28 15.52 -5.57
N HIS A 22 20.34 16.28 -5.85
CA HIS A 22 20.30 17.73 -5.74
C HIS A 22 19.28 18.35 -6.70
N GLU A 23 19.22 17.89 -7.94
CA GLU A 23 18.26 18.41 -8.93
C GLU A 23 16.83 17.96 -8.61
N ILE A 24 16.60 16.73 -8.14
CA ILE A 24 15.28 16.29 -7.63
C ILE A 24 14.82 17.16 -6.45
N GLY A 25 15.73 17.45 -5.49
CA GLY A 25 15.40 18.27 -4.32
C GLY A 25 15.06 19.72 -4.65
N ASN A 26 15.55 20.22 -5.81
CA ASN A 26 15.32 21.59 -6.31
C ASN A 26 14.29 21.65 -7.46
N ALA A 27 13.66 20.54 -7.82
CA ALA A 27 12.62 20.50 -8.84
C ALA A 27 11.46 21.44 -8.49
N GLN A 28 10.95 22.17 -9.52
CA GLN A 28 9.89 23.17 -9.36
C GLN A 28 8.57 22.74 -10.00
N LYS A 29 8.61 21.84 -10.98
CA LYS A 29 7.43 21.44 -11.77
C LYS A 29 7.15 19.95 -11.61
N SER A 30 8.09 19.12 -12.08
CA SER A 30 7.85 17.68 -12.17
C SER A 30 9.09 16.83 -11.95
N VAL A 31 8.89 15.63 -11.42
CA VAL A 31 9.89 14.58 -11.28
C VAL A 31 9.29 13.27 -11.76
N LYS A 32 9.81 12.71 -12.86
CA LYS A 32 9.41 11.42 -13.40
C LYS A 32 10.55 10.42 -13.24
N ILE A 33 10.28 9.27 -12.66
CA ILE A 33 11.29 8.25 -12.37
C ILE A 33 10.83 6.89 -12.86
N SER A 34 11.69 6.24 -13.65
CA SER A 34 11.62 4.80 -13.90
C SER A 34 12.82 4.14 -13.23
N SER A 35 12.57 3.24 -12.31
CA SER A 35 13.60 2.47 -11.60
C SER A 35 13.04 1.16 -11.07
N PRO A 36 13.59 0.00 -11.45
CA PRO A 36 13.08 -1.30 -11.00
C PRO A 36 13.26 -1.50 -9.50
N TYR A 37 14.25 -0.86 -8.89
CA TYR A 37 14.52 -0.98 -7.46
C TYR A 37 14.41 0.38 -6.77
N LEU A 38 13.76 0.36 -5.62
CA LEU A 38 13.57 1.52 -4.75
C LEU A 38 14.12 1.25 -3.35
N SER A 39 14.54 2.29 -2.65
CA SER A 39 14.74 2.19 -1.19
C SER A 39 13.82 3.17 -0.45
N PRO A 40 13.43 2.87 0.79
CA PRO A 40 12.50 3.70 1.56
C PRO A 40 12.96 5.17 1.62
N LYS A 41 14.24 5.41 1.86
CA LYS A 41 14.80 6.76 1.93
C LYS A 41 14.66 7.55 0.62
N MET A 42 14.82 6.90 -0.53
CA MET A 42 14.66 7.57 -1.81
C MET A 42 13.19 7.87 -2.10
N VAL A 43 12.29 7.01 -1.66
CA VAL A 43 10.84 7.27 -1.75
C VAL A 43 10.43 8.43 -0.86
N GLU A 44 11.03 8.58 0.33
CA GLU A 44 10.82 9.75 1.21
C GLU A 44 11.20 11.07 0.52
N GLU A 45 12.27 11.09 -0.29
CA GLU A 45 12.64 12.27 -1.09
C GLU A 45 11.55 12.64 -2.11
N LEU A 46 10.91 11.63 -2.75
CA LEU A 46 9.79 11.87 -3.68
C LEU A 46 8.55 12.39 -2.94
N ILE A 47 8.24 11.81 -1.80
CA ILE A 47 7.13 12.28 -0.94
C ILE A 47 7.38 13.73 -0.53
N HIS A 48 8.63 14.08 -0.19
CA HIS A 48 9.00 15.44 0.15
C HIS A 48 8.82 16.41 -1.03
N SER A 49 9.26 16.03 -2.24
CA SER A 49 9.05 16.81 -3.46
C SER A 49 7.56 16.99 -3.76
N HIS A 50 6.76 15.93 -3.66
CA HIS A 50 5.31 16.00 -3.84
C HIS A 50 4.64 16.95 -2.83
N LYS A 51 5.04 16.91 -1.57
CA LYS A 51 4.52 17.83 -0.54
C LYS A 51 4.87 19.30 -0.79
N LYS A 52 5.92 19.59 -1.56
CA LYS A 52 6.27 20.94 -2.02
C LYS A 52 5.46 21.40 -3.24
N GLY A 53 4.57 20.54 -3.76
CA GLY A 53 3.75 20.83 -4.94
C GLY A 53 4.38 20.40 -6.27
N VAL A 54 5.47 19.63 -6.24
CA VAL A 54 6.08 19.06 -7.46
C VAL A 54 5.25 17.86 -7.93
N GLU A 55 4.93 17.79 -9.21
CA GLU A 55 4.28 16.64 -9.82
C GLU A 55 5.24 15.46 -9.86
N VAL A 56 4.90 14.35 -9.21
CA VAL A 56 5.73 13.15 -9.17
C VAL A 56 5.05 12.01 -9.90
N SER A 57 5.79 11.33 -10.80
CA SER A 57 5.36 10.10 -11.46
C SER A 57 6.44 9.03 -11.34
N LEU A 58 6.05 7.80 -10.98
CA LEU A 58 6.98 6.73 -10.71
C LEU A 58 6.59 5.45 -11.45
N ILE A 59 7.57 4.85 -12.13
CA ILE A 59 7.51 3.49 -12.67
C ILE A 59 8.50 2.64 -11.91
N THR A 60 8.04 1.51 -11.37
CA THR A 60 8.91 0.54 -10.70
C THR A 60 8.46 -0.88 -11.03
N SER A 61 9.16 -1.88 -10.53
CA SER A 61 8.76 -3.28 -10.68
C SER A 61 8.50 -3.93 -9.33
N ASP A 62 7.74 -5.02 -9.35
CA ASP A 62 7.46 -5.85 -8.19
C ASP A 62 8.64 -6.75 -7.80
N THR A 63 9.80 -6.60 -8.45
CA THR A 63 10.94 -7.48 -8.24
C THR A 63 11.25 -7.68 -6.77
N LEU A 64 10.78 -8.79 -6.26
CA LEU A 64 11.06 -9.31 -4.91
C LEU A 64 12.47 -9.93 -4.81
N TYR A 65 13.38 -9.56 -5.72
CA TYR A 65 14.75 -10.08 -5.69
C TYR A 65 15.45 -9.63 -4.41
N GLY A 66 15.41 -10.55 -3.44
CA GLY A 66 16.09 -10.39 -2.18
C GLY A 66 15.28 -10.72 -0.94
N GLY A 67 14.06 -11.24 -1.05
CA GLY A 67 13.33 -11.91 0.05
C GLY A 67 13.10 -11.11 1.36
N ASN A 68 13.39 -9.82 1.40
CA ASN A 68 13.46 -9.04 2.63
C ASN A 68 12.37 -7.97 2.78
N GLY A 69 11.28 -8.02 2.01
CA GLY A 69 10.18 -7.03 2.11
C GLY A 69 10.62 -5.57 1.90
N ARG A 70 11.73 -5.32 1.19
CA ARG A 70 12.27 -3.96 1.01
C ARG A 70 11.43 -3.11 0.08
N GLN A 71 10.93 -3.72 -1.01
CA GLN A 71 10.09 -3.03 -1.98
C GLN A 71 8.73 -2.66 -1.37
N GLU A 72 8.14 -3.56 -0.61
CA GLU A 72 6.89 -3.32 0.11
C GLU A 72 7.02 -2.16 1.09
N ARG A 73 8.14 -2.09 1.85
CA ARG A 73 8.42 -0.96 2.74
C ARG A 73 8.58 0.36 2.01
N SER A 74 9.08 0.33 0.77
CA SER A 74 9.20 1.52 -0.07
C SER A 74 7.85 1.95 -0.63
N LEU A 75 6.98 1.01 -1.00
CA LEU A 75 5.68 1.30 -1.61
C LEU A 75 4.59 1.66 -0.60
N LYS A 76 4.64 1.10 0.61
CA LYS A 76 3.62 1.35 1.63
C LYS A 76 3.34 2.83 1.91
N PRO A 77 4.34 3.73 2.04
CA PRO A 77 4.09 5.16 2.24
C PRO A 77 3.43 5.86 1.05
N LEU A 78 3.44 5.24 -0.14
CA LEU A 78 2.81 5.77 -1.35
C LEU A 78 1.34 5.41 -1.47
N ILE A 79 0.82 4.52 -0.61
CA ILE A 79 -0.55 4.03 -0.66
C ILE A 79 -1.29 4.55 0.57
N LEU A 80 -2.38 5.25 0.33
CA LEU A 80 -3.24 5.80 1.35
C LEU A 80 -4.42 4.87 1.57
N GLN A 81 -4.62 4.41 2.81
CA GLN A 81 -5.76 3.59 3.20
C GLN A 81 -6.91 4.48 3.65
N HIS A 82 -8.07 4.32 3.04
CA HIS A 82 -9.31 4.99 3.42
C HIS A 82 -10.25 3.99 4.07
N GLN A 83 -10.70 4.29 5.27
CA GLN A 83 -11.63 3.46 6.02
C GLN A 83 -13.06 3.93 5.81
N HIS A 84 -13.93 3.05 5.39
CA HIS A 84 -15.36 3.31 5.19
C HIS A 84 -16.18 2.51 6.17
N LEU A 85 -17.09 3.19 6.88
CA LEU A 85 -18.03 2.54 7.78
C LEU A 85 -19.24 2.03 7.00
N ASP A 86 -19.49 0.72 7.08
CA ASP A 86 -20.77 0.15 6.63
C ASP A 86 -21.84 0.41 7.70
N GLU A 87 -22.64 1.45 7.52
CA GLU A 87 -23.69 1.83 8.47
C GLU A 87 -24.71 0.71 8.70
N LYS A 88 -25.08 -0.03 7.64
CA LYS A 88 -26.05 -1.14 7.76
C LYS A 88 -25.47 -2.27 8.63
N ALA A 89 -24.22 -2.64 8.36
CA ALA A 89 -23.52 -3.65 9.16
C ALA A 89 -23.31 -3.18 10.60
N ASN A 90 -23.02 -1.89 10.82
CA ASN A 90 -22.84 -1.31 12.15
C ASN A 90 -24.15 -1.30 12.96
N VAL A 91 -25.26 -0.88 12.36
CA VAL A 91 -26.59 -0.92 13.00
C VAL A 91 -26.94 -2.37 13.37
N GLN A 92 -26.75 -3.31 12.45
CA GLN A 92 -27.01 -4.72 12.71
C GLN A 92 -26.11 -5.27 13.82
N ARG A 93 -24.80 -4.94 13.81
CA ARG A 93 -23.87 -5.33 14.88
C ARG A 93 -24.30 -4.79 16.23
N ASN A 94 -24.77 -3.55 16.28
CA ASN A 94 -25.24 -2.92 17.52
C ASN A 94 -26.53 -3.58 18.04
N ARG A 95 -27.48 -3.96 17.16
CA ARG A 95 -28.65 -4.75 17.53
C ARG A 95 -28.26 -6.09 18.16
N TRP A 96 -27.32 -6.81 17.56
CA TRP A 96 -26.80 -8.06 18.12
C TRP A 96 -26.09 -7.85 19.45
N LYS A 97 -25.30 -6.77 19.62
CA LYS A 97 -24.69 -6.41 20.92
C LYS A 97 -25.74 -6.19 21.99
N THR A 98 -26.82 -5.47 21.68
CA THR A 98 -27.92 -5.21 22.59
C THR A 98 -28.61 -6.52 22.97
N LEU A 99 -28.94 -7.38 22.00
CA LEU A 99 -29.51 -8.70 22.26
C LEU A 99 -28.61 -9.53 23.21
N GLY A 100 -27.30 -9.58 22.93
CA GLY A 100 -26.35 -10.29 23.80
C GLY A 100 -26.36 -9.77 25.26
N ARG A 101 -26.43 -8.42 25.43
CA ARG A 101 -26.55 -7.81 26.77
C ARG A 101 -27.84 -8.17 27.47
N VAL A 102 -28.98 -8.11 26.77
CA VAL A 102 -30.31 -8.48 27.31
C VAL A 102 -30.31 -9.95 27.76
N LEU A 103 -29.80 -10.86 26.92
CA LEU A 103 -29.69 -12.27 27.26
C LEU A 103 -28.82 -12.52 28.51
N THR A 104 -27.70 -11.78 28.61
CA THR A 104 -26.83 -11.88 29.78
C THR A 104 -27.55 -11.41 31.06
N LEU A 105 -28.21 -10.25 31.01
CA LEU A 105 -28.96 -9.70 32.13
C LEU A 105 -30.12 -10.63 32.52
N ALA A 106 -30.87 -11.14 31.54
CA ALA A 106 -31.93 -12.10 31.76
C ALA A 106 -31.41 -13.38 32.46
N SER A 107 -30.28 -13.90 31.97
CA SER A 107 -29.63 -15.07 32.60
C SER A 107 -29.30 -14.82 34.08
N ILE A 108 -28.67 -13.68 34.37
CA ILE A 108 -28.32 -13.32 35.76
C ILE A 108 -29.57 -13.13 36.62
N SER A 109 -30.58 -12.42 36.11
CA SER A 109 -31.83 -12.18 36.83
C SER A 109 -32.55 -13.49 37.16
N VAL A 110 -32.67 -14.39 36.18
CA VAL A 110 -33.31 -15.71 36.41
C VAL A 110 -32.49 -16.57 37.37
N PHE A 111 -31.15 -16.53 37.27
CA PHE A 111 -30.24 -17.26 38.14
C PHE A 111 -30.39 -16.83 39.63
N ILE A 112 -30.65 -15.55 39.88
CA ILE A 112 -30.89 -15.02 41.24
C ILE A 112 -32.31 -15.30 41.71
N LEU A 113 -33.31 -15.15 40.83
CA LEU A 113 -34.72 -15.24 41.17
C LEU A 113 -35.14 -16.67 41.50
N LEU A 114 -34.69 -17.67 40.76
CA LEU A 114 -35.13 -19.06 40.97
C LEU A 114 -34.78 -19.62 42.34
N PRO A 115 -33.56 -19.48 42.90
CA PRO A 115 -33.24 -19.92 44.26
C PRO A 115 -34.05 -19.19 45.32
N ARG A 116 -34.31 -17.87 45.12
CA ARG A 116 -35.13 -17.08 46.05
C ARG A 116 -36.57 -17.59 46.09
N LEU A 117 -37.19 -17.86 44.93
CA LEU A 117 -38.55 -18.41 44.84
C LEU A 117 -38.63 -19.80 45.45
N PHE A 118 -37.64 -20.66 45.20
CA PHE A 118 -37.57 -21.98 45.85
C PHE A 118 -37.51 -21.86 47.38
N TYR A 119 -36.66 -20.96 47.90
CA TYR A 119 -36.52 -20.76 49.35
C TYR A 119 -37.80 -20.29 49.98
N THR A 120 -38.57 -19.39 49.38
CA THR A 120 -39.80 -18.81 49.91
C THR A 120 -40.99 -19.73 49.76
N THR A 121 -41.12 -20.46 48.64
CA THR A 121 -42.31 -21.28 48.35
C THR A 121 -42.13 -22.77 48.67
N LYS A 122 -40.90 -23.23 48.86
CA LYS A 122 -40.52 -24.65 49.04
C LYS A 122 -40.99 -25.55 47.87
N ASN A 123 -41.32 -24.95 46.67
CA ASN A 123 -41.83 -25.69 45.53
C ASN A 123 -40.68 -26.20 44.66
N LEU A 124 -40.54 -27.50 44.53
CA LEU A 124 -39.51 -28.18 43.75
C LEU A 124 -39.56 -27.86 42.26
N ALA A 125 -40.69 -27.37 41.75
CA ALA A 125 -40.82 -27.00 40.34
C ALA A 125 -39.78 -25.96 39.90
N TYR A 126 -39.32 -25.07 40.78
CA TYR A 126 -38.31 -24.08 40.47
C TYR A 126 -36.92 -24.69 40.18
N LEU A 127 -36.62 -25.86 40.68
CA LEU A 127 -35.38 -26.57 40.42
C LEU A 127 -35.31 -27.09 38.96
N TYR A 128 -36.45 -27.46 38.38
CA TYR A 128 -36.53 -27.88 36.98
C TYR A 128 -36.28 -26.72 36.01
N LEU A 129 -36.36 -25.47 36.46
CA LEU A 129 -36.11 -24.28 35.66
C LEU A 129 -34.61 -23.83 35.68
N LEU A 130 -33.77 -24.43 36.52
CA LEU A 130 -32.33 -24.11 36.61
C LEU A 130 -31.55 -24.22 35.30
N PRO A 131 -31.88 -25.05 34.32
CA PRO A 131 -31.21 -25.04 33.03
C PRO A 131 -31.43 -23.75 32.21
N ILE A 132 -32.55 -23.01 32.47
CA ILE A 132 -32.87 -21.80 31.67
C ILE A 132 -31.77 -20.74 31.71
N PRO A 133 -31.26 -20.27 32.88
CA PRO A 133 -30.19 -19.29 32.92
C PRO A 133 -28.92 -19.79 32.23
N ILE A 134 -28.62 -21.08 32.26
CA ILE A 134 -27.47 -21.68 31.58
C ILE A 134 -27.65 -21.55 30.06
N VAL A 135 -28.81 -21.91 29.55
CA VAL A 135 -29.12 -21.78 28.10
C VAL A 135 -29.06 -20.32 27.66
N LEU A 136 -29.63 -19.39 28.41
CA LEU A 136 -29.55 -17.94 28.13
C LEU A 136 -28.12 -17.43 28.13
N TYR A 137 -27.29 -17.89 29.04
CA TYR A 137 -25.86 -17.53 29.06
C TYR A 137 -25.14 -18.04 27.82
N TRP A 138 -25.34 -19.30 27.44
CA TRP A 138 -24.73 -19.85 26.23
C TRP A 138 -25.22 -19.15 24.96
N ALA A 139 -26.51 -18.82 24.87
CA ALA A 139 -27.05 -18.02 23.77
C ALA A 139 -26.39 -16.64 23.70
N SER A 140 -26.21 -15.96 24.83
CA SER A 140 -25.49 -14.69 24.92
C SER A 140 -24.03 -14.82 24.41
N ARG A 141 -23.34 -15.90 24.82
CA ARG A 141 -21.95 -16.15 24.34
C ARG A 141 -21.90 -16.41 22.84
N TRP A 142 -22.89 -17.14 22.32
CA TRP A 142 -23.00 -17.38 20.87
C TRP A 142 -23.23 -16.07 20.11
N VAL A 143 -24.16 -15.23 20.55
CA VAL A 143 -24.39 -13.89 19.98
C VAL A 143 -23.11 -13.04 20.01
N THR A 144 -22.37 -13.06 21.11
CA THR A 144 -21.11 -12.32 21.25
C THR A 144 -20.07 -12.79 20.22
N ARG A 145 -20.03 -14.09 19.91
CA ARG A 145 -19.13 -14.63 18.86
C ARG A 145 -19.51 -14.11 17.48
N ILE A 146 -20.82 -14.04 17.15
CA ILE A 146 -21.31 -13.46 15.89
C ILE A 146 -20.88 -11.99 15.78
N VAL A 147 -21.08 -11.21 16.84
CA VAL A 147 -20.72 -9.78 16.88
C VAL A 147 -19.22 -9.56 16.65
N ARG A 148 -18.36 -10.41 17.24
CA ARG A 148 -16.89 -10.31 17.06
C ARG A 148 -16.44 -10.59 15.62
N LYS A 149 -17.12 -11.48 14.91
CA LYS A 149 -16.77 -11.83 13.52
C LYS A 149 -17.32 -10.85 12.48
N LYS A 150 -18.26 -9.97 12.87
CA LYS A 150 -18.91 -9.06 11.94
C LYS A 150 -18.02 -7.87 11.66
N ARG A 151 -17.50 -7.80 10.43
CA ARG A 151 -16.77 -6.64 9.92
C ARG A 151 -17.78 -5.51 9.67
N ILE A 152 -17.42 -4.31 10.06
CA ILE A 152 -18.22 -3.09 9.88
C ILE A 152 -17.45 -2.01 9.12
N TYR A 153 -16.20 -2.29 8.79
CA TYR A 153 -15.36 -1.42 7.98
C TYR A 153 -15.00 -2.11 6.68
N SER A 154 -15.04 -1.37 5.62
CA SER A 154 -14.37 -1.68 4.36
C SER A 154 -13.25 -0.69 4.14
N TYR A 155 -12.28 -1.07 3.34
CA TYR A 155 -11.13 -0.24 3.05
C TYR A 155 -11.01 -0.07 1.55
N SER A 156 -10.61 1.12 1.12
CA SER A 156 -10.19 1.42 -0.23
C SER A 156 -8.81 2.07 -0.19
N TYR A 157 -8.12 2.04 -1.30
CA TYR A 157 -6.75 2.49 -1.36
C TYR A 157 -6.56 3.45 -2.53
N THR A 158 -5.79 4.51 -2.31
CA THR A 158 -5.40 5.45 -3.35
C THR A 158 -3.89 5.67 -3.32
N SER A 159 -3.33 6.10 -4.43
CA SER A 159 -1.92 6.51 -4.47
C SER A 159 -1.75 7.95 -3.98
N LEU A 160 -0.64 8.22 -3.29
CA LEU A 160 -0.25 9.58 -2.88
C LEU A 160 0.05 10.46 -4.11
N PHE A 161 0.70 9.89 -5.12
CA PHE A 161 0.95 10.47 -6.43
C PHE A 161 0.93 9.34 -7.49
N PRO A 162 0.87 9.64 -8.79
CA PRO A 162 0.85 8.63 -9.84
C PRO A 162 2.05 7.69 -9.78
N PHE A 163 1.82 6.39 -9.60
CA PHE A 163 2.86 5.38 -9.76
C PHE A 163 2.30 4.08 -10.32
N LYS A 164 3.18 3.33 -11.01
CA LYS A 164 2.90 1.99 -11.52
C LYS A 164 3.96 0.99 -11.09
N VAL A 165 3.51 -0.18 -10.71
CA VAL A 165 4.36 -1.31 -10.34
C VAL A 165 4.13 -2.41 -11.36
N TYR A 166 5.07 -2.57 -12.28
CA TYR A 166 5.01 -3.62 -13.28
C TYR A 166 5.48 -4.96 -12.72
N ILE A 167 4.81 -6.01 -13.16
CA ILE A 167 5.17 -7.39 -12.77
C ILE A 167 6.44 -7.77 -13.51
N ALA A 168 7.46 -8.16 -12.75
CA ALA A 168 8.68 -8.69 -13.34
C ALA A 168 8.39 -10.05 -14.00
N PRO A 169 9.01 -10.34 -15.17
CA PRO A 169 8.86 -11.64 -15.79
C PRO A 169 9.35 -12.76 -14.86
N ASP A 170 8.55 -13.78 -14.69
CA ASP A 170 8.96 -15.03 -14.05
C ASP A 170 9.88 -15.81 -14.99
N ALA A 171 10.75 -16.66 -14.43
CA ALA A 171 11.64 -17.55 -15.18
C ALA A 171 10.92 -18.41 -16.24
N ASN A 172 9.62 -18.63 -16.06
CA ASN A 172 8.75 -19.37 -16.99
C ASN A 172 8.11 -18.49 -18.09
N ARG A 173 8.30 -17.17 -18.06
CA ARG A 173 7.75 -16.19 -19.02
C ARG A 173 8.86 -15.53 -19.81
N ILE A 174 9.51 -16.30 -20.65
CA ILE A 174 10.75 -15.92 -21.37
C ILE A 174 10.54 -14.70 -22.31
N ASN A 175 9.31 -14.39 -22.70
CA ASN A 175 9.00 -13.31 -23.65
C ASN A 175 8.36 -12.06 -23.03
N ASP A 176 8.21 -11.99 -21.70
CA ASP A 176 7.67 -10.81 -21.06
C ASP A 176 8.71 -9.69 -20.98
N MET A 177 8.34 -8.48 -21.35
CA MET A 177 9.20 -7.33 -21.28
C MET A 177 9.44 -6.93 -19.81
N PHE A 178 10.71 -6.86 -19.43
CA PHE A 178 11.12 -6.35 -18.12
C PHE A 178 11.57 -4.90 -18.21
N ILE A 179 10.93 -4.02 -17.46
CA ILE A 179 11.33 -2.62 -17.38
C ILE A 179 12.56 -2.50 -16.47
N HIS A 180 13.73 -2.55 -17.06
CA HIS A 180 15.02 -2.43 -16.36
C HIS A 180 15.70 -1.07 -16.57
N GLY A 181 15.09 -0.17 -17.34
CA GLY A 181 15.58 1.17 -17.58
C GLY A 181 15.63 2.00 -16.29
N LYS A 182 16.70 2.78 -16.11
CA LYS A 182 16.82 3.77 -15.04
C LYS A 182 16.79 5.15 -15.70
N ILE A 183 15.62 5.77 -15.62
CA ILE A 183 15.31 7.04 -16.30
C ILE A 183 14.83 8.01 -15.24
N TYR A 184 15.35 9.22 -15.28
CA TYR A 184 14.94 10.31 -14.39
C TYR A 184 14.73 11.54 -15.24
N ILE A 185 13.57 12.19 -15.16
CA ILE A 185 13.27 13.42 -15.89
C ILE A 185 12.82 14.46 -14.87
N ILE A 186 13.46 15.63 -14.92
CA ILE A 186 13.28 16.70 -13.95
C ILE A 186 12.86 17.95 -14.68
N ASP A 187 11.70 18.49 -14.30
CA ASP A 187 11.08 19.72 -14.81
C ASP A 187 10.90 19.76 -16.34
N GLY A 188 10.97 18.59 -17.01
CA GLY A 188 10.86 18.46 -18.46
C GLY A 188 12.04 19.02 -19.26
N HIS A 189 13.16 19.37 -18.61
CA HIS A 189 14.33 19.94 -19.29
C HIS A 189 15.67 19.29 -18.93
N THR A 190 15.70 18.41 -17.96
CA THR A 190 16.89 17.61 -17.62
C THR A 190 16.49 16.14 -17.51
N ALA A 191 17.25 15.27 -18.16
CA ALA A 191 17.07 13.84 -18.02
C ALA A 191 18.36 13.13 -17.63
N TYR A 192 18.21 11.99 -16.96
CA TYR A 192 19.30 11.11 -16.59
C TYR A 192 19.02 9.69 -17.04
N LEU A 193 20.06 9.03 -17.55
CA LEU A 193 20.10 7.61 -17.90
C LEU A 193 21.31 6.96 -17.27
N GLY A 194 21.27 5.65 -17.06
CA GLY A 194 22.45 4.89 -16.65
C GLY A 194 22.13 3.61 -15.91
N SER A 195 23.08 3.13 -15.13
CA SER A 195 22.95 1.92 -14.32
C SER A 195 22.33 2.18 -12.93
N LEU A 196 22.27 3.44 -12.51
CA LEU A 196 21.91 3.87 -11.15
C LEU A 196 20.44 3.58 -10.85
N ASN A 197 20.17 2.69 -9.91
CA ASN A 197 18.84 2.49 -9.34
C ASN A 197 18.49 3.57 -8.30
N PHE A 198 17.20 3.87 -8.15
CA PHE A 198 16.72 4.85 -7.16
C PHE A 198 16.74 4.25 -5.74
N THR A 199 17.94 3.88 -5.32
CA THR A 199 18.24 3.29 -4.02
C THR A 199 19.35 4.08 -3.32
N GLU A 200 19.41 3.98 -2.00
CA GLU A 200 20.48 4.65 -1.25
C GLU A 200 21.87 4.14 -1.65
N SER A 201 22.02 2.83 -1.90
CA SER A 201 23.27 2.25 -2.39
C SER A 201 23.62 2.75 -3.79
N GLY A 202 22.67 2.74 -4.72
CA GLY A 202 22.88 3.23 -6.10
C GLY A 202 23.26 4.71 -6.12
N THR A 203 22.58 5.54 -5.34
CA THR A 203 22.83 6.99 -5.35
C THR A 203 24.11 7.41 -4.66
N LYS A 204 24.63 6.66 -3.67
CA LYS A 204 25.72 7.10 -2.81
C LYS A 204 26.97 6.24 -2.86
N TYR A 205 26.85 4.93 -2.94
CA TYR A 205 27.94 4.01 -2.62
C TYR A 205 28.41 3.18 -3.81
N ASN A 206 27.51 2.76 -4.68
CA ASN A 206 27.87 1.93 -5.83
C ASN A 206 28.72 2.71 -6.84
N TYR A 207 29.54 1.96 -7.57
CA TYR A 207 30.17 2.45 -8.81
C TYR A 207 29.12 2.37 -9.92
N GLU A 208 28.66 3.53 -10.40
CA GLU A 208 27.58 3.62 -11.37
C GLU A 208 27.98 4.47 -12.57
N THR A 209 27.32 4.22 -13.69
CA THR A 209 27.40 5.07 -14.88
C THR A 209 26.16 5.93 -14.96
N ARG A 210 26.33 7.19 -15.36
CA ARG A 210 25.23 8.15 -15.50
C ARG A 210 25.49 9.09 -16.67
N VAL A 211 24.50 9.26 -17.50
CA VAL A 211 24.43 10.27 -18.55
C VAL A 211 23.41 11.31 -18.15
N ARG A 212 23.79 12.57 -18.11
CA ARG A 212 22.91 13.72 -17.90
C ARG A 212 22.69 14.42 -19.22
N ILE A 213 21.45 14.61 -19.60
CA ILE A 213 21.03 15.18 -20.87
C ILE A 213 20.29 16.48 -20.60
N THR A 214 20.66 17.55 -21.29
CA THR A 214 20.00 18.87 -21.25
C THR A 214 19.57 19.37 -22.61
N ASP A 215 19.71 18.54 -23.63
CA ASP A 215 19.18 18.75 -24.96
C ASP A 215 17.65 18.62 -24.89
N ILE A 216 16.94 19.69 -25.21
CA ILE A 216 15.49 19.77 -25.03
C ILE A 216 14.74 18.74 -25.87
N ASP A 217 15.15 18.56 -27.14
CA ASP A 217 14.48 17.61 -28.03
C ASP A 217 14.69 16.17 -27.55
N ALA A 218 15.89 15.86 -27.05
CA ALA A 218 16.17 14.56 -26.45
C ALA A 218 15.36 14.32 -25.17
N VAL A 219 15.27 15.31 -24.29
CA VAL A 219 14.49 15.22 -23.05
C VAL A 219 12.99 15.05 -23.34
N GLN A 220 12.43 15.79 -24.29
CA GLN A 220 11.01 15.66 -24.67
C GLN A 220 10.69 14.28 -25.22
N LYS A 221 11.56 13.71 -26.05
CA LYS A 221 11.38 12.34 -26.54
C LYS A 221 11.47 11.31 -25.42
N MET A 222 12.38 11.50 -24.45
CA MET A 222 12.46 10.65 -23.26
C MET A 222 11.20 10.76 -22.38
N ASP A 223 10.63 11.96 -22.30
CA ASP A 223 9.38 12.20 -21.59
C ASP A 223 8.20 11.47 -22.27
N THR A 224 8.13 11.54 -23.61
CA THR A 224 7.16 10.76 -24.39
C THR A 224 7.31 9.25 -24.15
N GLU A 225 8.53 8.73 -24.19
CA GLU A 225 8.79 7.30 -23.94
C GLU A 225 8.40 6.90 -22.49
N PHE A 226 8.64 7.78 -21.51
CA PHE A 226 8.20 7.55 -20.15
C PHE A 226 6.67 7.41 -20.08
N GLU A 227 5.94 8.31 -20.73
CA GLU A 227 4.47 8.27 -20.79
C GLU A 227 3.96 7.04 -21.54
N ASP A 228 4.61 6.64 -22.63
CA ASP A 228 4.28 5.44 -23.39
C ASP A 228 4.46 4.18 -22.52
N ILE A 229 5.54 4.10 -21.75
CA ILE A 229 5.75 3.02 -20.79
C ILE A 229 4.72 3.11 -19.66
N TYR A 230 4.47 4.30 -19.13
CA TYR A 230 3.52 4.49 -18.02
C TYR A 230 2.11 4.07 -18.40
N ASN A 231 1.68 4.31 -19.64
CA ASN A 231 0.35 4.00 -20.16
C ASN A 231 0.30 2.71 -21.00
N HIS A 232 1.35 1.89 -20.94
CA HIS A 232 1.45 0.70 -21.80
C HIS A 232 0.35 -0.32 -21.48
N GLU A 233 -0.45 -0.66 -22.50
CA GLU A 233 -1.67 -1.48 -22.32
C GLU A 233 -1.38 -2.97 -22.08
N THR A 234 -0.27 -3.48 -22.61
CA THR A 234 0.03 -4.93 -22.56
C THR A 234 0.94 -5.34 -21.42
N LEU A 235 1.60 -4.38 -20.75
CA LEU A 235 2.44 -4.69 -19.60
C LEU A 235 1.59 -4.97 -18.37
N ALA A 236 1.75 -6.16 -17.80
CA ALA A 236 1.07 -6.52 -16.58
C ALA A 236 1.57 -5.68 -15.40
N PHE A 237 0.67 -5.11 -14.65
CA PHE A 237 0.96 -4.32 -13.45
C PHE A 237 0.04 -4.71 -12.30
N ILE A 238 0.48 -4.42 -11.08
CA ILE A 238 -0.32 -4.62 -9.87
C ILE A 238 -1.06 -3.33 -9.57
N GLY A 239 -2.38 -3.43 -9.42
CA GLY A 239 -3.25 -2.29 -9.10
C GLY A 239 -3.05 -1.76 -7.68
N ILE A 240 -3.40 -0.48 -7.45
CA ILE A 240 -3.27 0.17 -6.13
C ILE A 240 -4.13 -0.52 -5.07
N GLU A 241 -5.34 -0.96 -5.43
CA GLU A 241 -6.23 -1.71 -4.52
C GLU A 241 -5.62 -3.05 -4.10
N GLU A 242 -4.98 -3.75 -5.02
CA GLU A 242 -4.31 -5.01 -4.75
C GLU A 242 -3.09 -4.80 -3.84
N TRP A 243 -2.22 -3.82 -4.17
CA TRP A 243 -1.10 -3.44 -3.31
C TRP A 243 -1.56 -2.99 -1.92
N GLY A 244 -2.63 -2.18 -1.85
CA GLY A 244 -3.20 -1.73 -0.59
C GLY A 244 -3.65 -2.89 0.27
N SER A 245 -4.41 -3.83 -0.29
CA SER A 245 -4.87 -5.01 0.44
C SER A 245 -3.72 -5.90 0.92
N TYR A 246 -2.63 -5.99 0.15
CA TYR A 246 -1.43 -6.76 0.50
C TYR A 246 -0.60 -6.09 1.61
N LEU A 247 -0.38 -4.77 1.52
CA LEU A 247 0.50 -4.03 2.43
C LEU A 247 -0.17 -3.65 3.77
N TYR A 248 -1.51 -3.61 3.80
CA TYR A 248 -2.32 -3.32 4.97
C TYR A 248 -3.13 -4.55 5.41
N VAL A 249 -2.45 -5.71 5.53
CA VAL A 249 -3.07 -6.95 6.03
C VAL A 249 -3.67 -6.68 7.41
N GLU A 250 -4.97 -6.95 7.56
CA GLU A 250 -5.74 -6.86 8.79
C GLU A 250 -5.76 -8.18 9.58
#